data_934b5fd8e097c6ea39b4ccd7682d73d0
#
_entry.id   934b5fd8e097c6ea39b4ccd7682d73d0
#
_cell.length_a   1.000
_cell.length_b   1.000
_cell.length_c   1.000
_cell.angle_alpha   90.00
_cell.angle_beta   90.00
_cell.angle_gamma   90.00
#
_symmetry.space_group_name_H-M   'P 1'
#
loop_
_entity.id
_entity.type
_entity.pdbx_description
1 polymer ?
#
loop_
_entity_poly.entity_id
_entity_poly.type
_entity_poly.pdbx_seq_one_letter_code
_entity_poly.pdbx_strand_id
1 'polypeptide(L)'
;MTGFSVAASKHGTTWLDQVVFSNEAQWDSTAPSVDLTVRGQAVPAPPLDDISGSLTAKQISLTLDGQPVDFTWKANGTLSATLPALGTSSHQVSLTVSDACGNLARKSVTISGTAATRFADMQNHWASTYTTPLNDKGIISGVTANGKTNFLPDQKITRGDFALMTANWLGLDLSRYAGVSLPYADAASIPKWDENAVKALYAEGIMQGSKAGDGSLRANAKDSITRAEAMTILGRILPQGYPQASLTGFSDAASVPSWSKDYVATLVELKVVGGSNGKLAPNASVTRAEVAKMLFTLW
;
A
#
# COMPACT_ATOMS: atom_id res chain seq x y z
N MET A 1 29.16 -16.38 36.98
CA MET A 1 29.92 -16.57 35.74
C MET A 1 30.53 -17.96 35.78
N THR A 2 29.97 -18.92 35.10
CA THR A 2 30.58 -20.22 34.90
C THR A 2 31.58 -20.09 33.77
N GLY A 3 32.88 -20.22 34.10
CA GLY A 3 33.93 -20.17 33.10
C GLY A 3 33.82 -21.34 32.13
N PHE A 4 34.12 -21.11 30.84
CA PHE A 4 34.31 -22.19 29.89
C PHE A 4 35.79 -22.47 29.69
N SER A 5 36.13 -23.71 29.41
CA SER A 5 37.51 -24.09 29.08
C SER A 5 37.54 -24.72 27.69
N VAL A 6 38.44 -24.27 26.85
CA VAL A 6 38.76 -24.92 25.57
C VAL A 6 39.95 -25.85 25.81
N ALA A 7 39.72 -27.15 25.68
CA ALA A 7 40.81 -28.13 25.72
C ALA A 7 41.40 -28.31 24.31
N ALA A 8 42.63 -27.85 24.10
CA ALA A 8 43.37 -28.16 22.89
C ALA A 8 44.07 -29.51 23.01
N SER A 9 43.91 -30.38 22.01
CA SER A 9 44.75 -31.59 21.89
C SER A 9 46.19 -31.22 21.56
N LYS A 10 47.13 -32.06 21.95
CA LYS A 10 48.59 -31.78 22.01
C LYS A 10 49.27 -31.29 20.73
N HIS A 11 48.60 -31.24 19.59
CA HIS A 11 49.18 -30.76 18.32
C HIS A 11 48.06 -30.09 17.47
N GLY A 12 48.02 -28.78 17.50
CA GLY A 12 47.19 -28.01 16.58
C GLY A 12 46.83 -26.63 17.11
N THR A 13 46.77 -25.65 16.23
CA THR A 13 46.26 -24.32 16.51
C THR A 13 44.76 -24.37 16.36
N THR A 14 44.00 -24.09 17.44
CA THR A 14 42.55 -23.98 17.40
C THR A 14 42.21 -22.51 17.24
N TRP A 15 41.51 -22.18 16.14
CA TRP A 15 40.99 -20.86 15.92
C TRP A 15 39.52 -20.83 16.41
N LEU A 16 39.22 -19.87 17.25
CA LEU A 16 37.85 -19.55 17.63
C LEU A 16 37.41 -18.35 16.76
N ASP A 17 36.58 -18.62 15.79
CA ASP A 17 36.15 -17.59 14.85
C ASP A 17 35.07 -16.70 15.46
N GLN A 18 34.28 -17.26 16.39
CA GLN A 18 33.27 -16.50 17.11
C GLN A 18 32.98 -17.14 18.49
N VAL A 19 32.99 -16.33 19.52
CA VAL A 19 32.55 -16.72 20.87
C VAL A 19 31.28 -15.88 21.20
N VAL A 20 30.16 -16.54 21.28
CA VAL A 20 28.89 -15.90 21.67
C VAL A 20 28.60 -16.30 23.12
N PHE A 21 28.47 -15.31 24.00
CA PHE A 21 27.99 -15.51 25.37
C PHE A 21 26.47 -15.27 25.37
N SER A 22 25.69 -16.31 25.61
CA SER A 22 24.25 -16.17 25.85
C SER A 22 23.97 -16.41 27.33
N ASN A 23 22.97 -15.74 27.89
CA ASN A 23 22.51 -15.99 29.26
C ASN A 23 21.60 -17.24 29.34
N GLU A 24 21.38 -17.91 28.23
CA GLU A 24 20.55 -19.08 28.12
C GLU A 24 21.35 -20.37 28.23
N ALA A 25 20.80 -21.37 28.93
CA ALA A 25 21.44 -22.64 29.16
C ALA A 25 21.48 -23.54 27.92
N GLN A 26 20.92 -23.13 26.81
CA GLN A 26 20.93 -23.85 25.54
C GLN A 26 21.51 -22.97 24.44
N TRP A 27 22.35 -23.60 23.63
CA TRP A 27 22.88 -23.04 22.39
C TRP A 27 21.74 -22.86 21.40
N ASP A 28 21.52 -21.63 20.93
CA ASP A 28 20.49 -21.39 19.94
C ASP A 28 20.86 -22.03 18.59
N SER A 29 20.08 -23.01 18.19
CA SER A 29 20.18 -23.69 16.90
C SER A 29 18.98 -23.41 15.98
N THR A 30 18.13 -22.46 16.38
CA THR A 30 16.89 -22.13 15.66
C THR A 30 17.16 -20.98 14.72
N ALA A 31 16.88 -21.17 13.43
CA ALA A 31 16.99 -20.09 12.46
C ALA A 31 15.91 -19.02 12.69
N PRO A 32 16.20 -17.75 12.39
CA PRO A 32 15.24 -16.67 12.47
C PRO A 32 13.94 -16.96 11.69
N SER A 33 12.82 -16.46 12.18
CA SER A 33 11.57 -16.48 11.42
C SER A 33 11.59 -15.45 10.31
N VAL A 34 11.39 -15.89 9.07
CA VAL A 34 11.48 -15.04 7.88
C VAL A 34 10.27 -15.25 7.00
N ASP A 35 9.59 -14.18 6.67
CA ASP A 35 8.61 -14.13 5.57
C ASP A 35 8.97 -13.03 4.57
N LEU A 36 8.60 -13.23 3.32
CA LEU A 36 8.91 -12.32 2.23
C LEU A 36 7.70 -12.18 1.32
N THR A 37 7.20 -10.97 1.24
CA THR A 37 6.14 -10.60 0.31
C THR A 37 6.66 -9.53 -0.64
N VAL A 38 6.36 -9.66 -1.92
CA VAL A 38 6.66 -8.63 -2.92
C VAL A 38 5.35 -8.16 -3.55
N ARG A 39 5.13 -6.86 -3.55
CA ARG A 39 3.93 -6.22 -4.10
C ARG A 39 4.36 -5.18 -5.13
N GLY A 40 4.31 -5.54 -6.41
CA GLY A 40 4.90 -4.71 -7.45
C GLY A 40 6.40 -4.53 -7.23
N GLN A 41 6.87 -3.28 -7.08
CA GLN A 41 8.25 -2.97 -6.71
C GLN A 41 8.47 -2.84 -5.20
N ALA A 42 7.40 -2.85 -4.39
CA ALA A 42 7.52 -2.73 -2.95
C ALA A 42 7.78 -4.11 -2.31
N VAL A 43 8.69 -4.13 -1.37
CA VAL A 43 9.03 -5.31 -0.55
C VAL A 43 8.72 -4.99 0.91
N PRO A 44 7.46 -5.10 1.36
CA PRO A 44 7.14 -5.08 2.77
C PRO A 44 7.45 -6.48 3.34
N ALA A 45 8.30 -6.55 4.34
CA ALA A 45 8.46 -7.77 5.12
C ALA A 45 7.80 -7.57 6.49
N PRO A 46 7.03 -8.55 6.99
CA PRO A 46 6.52 -8.53 8.34
C PRO A 46 7.68 -8.50 9.34
N PRO A 47 7.42 -8.27 10.63
CA PRO A 47 8.46 -8.34 11.64
C PRO A 47 9.23 -9.66 11.54
N LEU A 48 10.55 -9.55 11.45
CA LEU A 48 11.45 -10.69 11.52
C LEU A 48 11.69 -10.94 13.01
N ASP A 49 11.50 -12.17 13.44
CA ASP A 49 11.62 -12.57 14.83
C ASP A 49 12.73 -13.62 14.99
N ASP A 50 13.41 -13.54 16.13
CA ASP A 50 14.47 -14.48 16.49
C ASP A 50 14.57 -14.60 18.01
N ILE A 51 14.72 -15.83 18.49
CA ILE A 51 14.81 -16.13 19.92
C ILE A 51 16.15 -15.72 20.53
N SER A 52 17.20 -15.57 19.73
CA SER A 52 18.54 -15.15 20.19
C SER A 52 18.64 -13.65 20.44
N GLY A 53 17.62 -12.86 20.12
CA GLY A 53 17.58 -11.42 20.36
C GLY A 53 17.23 -10.57 19.14
N SER A 54 17.37 -9.26 19.31
CA SER A 54 17.01 -8.29 18.26
C SER A 54 17.96 -8.36 17.07
N LEU A 55 17.42 -8.60 15.91
CA LEU A 55 18.15 -8.55 14.64
C LEU A 55 18.59 -7.12 14.29
N THR A 56 19.68 -7.00 13.60
CA THR A 56 20.23 -5.75 13.08
C THR A 56 20.27 -5.76 11.55
N ALA A 57 20.33 -4.59 10.93
CA ALA A 57 20.43 -4.49 9.47
C ALA A 57 21.65 -5.24 8.87
N LYS A 58 22.74 -5.41 9.64
CA LYS A 58 23.95 -6.12 9.20
C LYS A 58 23.73 -7.62 9.02
N GLN A 59 22.74 -8.17 9.68
CA GLN A 59 22.38 -9.59 9.64
C GLN A 59 21.39 -9.91 8.51
N ILE A 60 21.01 -8.91 7.73
CA ILE A 60 19.98 -9.01 6.70
C ILE A 60 20.59 -8.73 5.34
N SER A 61 20.28 -9.58 4.37
CA SER A 61 20.64 -9.41 2.96
C SER A 61 19.41 -9.55 2.11
N LEU A 62 19.09 -8.51 1.33
CA LEU A 62 18.04 -8.52 0.32
C LEU A 62 18.69 -8.46 -1.05
N THR A 63 18.31 -9.37 -1.95
CA THR A 63 18.84 -9.40 -3.31
C THR A 63 17.74 -9.53 -4.35
N LEU A 64 17.97 -8.95 -5.53
CA LEU A 64 17.22 -9.14 -6.75
C LEU A 64 18.15 -9.81 -7.78
N ASP A 65 17.79 -11.01 -8.24
CA ASP A 65 18.64 -11.80 -9.16
C ASP A 65 20.10 -11.94 -8.68
N GLY A 66 20.27 -12.06 -7.37
CA GLY A 66 21.58 -12.17 -6.70
C GLY A 66 22.29 -10.82 -6.51
N GLN A 67 21.80 -9.70 -7.04
CA GLN A 67 22.37 -8.38 -6.82
C GLN A 67 21.78 -7.73 -5.56
N PRO A 68 22.60 -7.07 -4.70
CA PRO A 68 22.10 -6.40 -3.50
C PRO A 68 21.05 -5.34 -3.81
N VAL A 69 20.05 -5.25 -2.95
CA VAL A 69 18.99 -4.21 -2.97
C VAL A 69 19.05 -3.45 -1.66
N ASP A 70 19.09 -2.14 -1.75
CA ASP A 70 19.01 -1.26 -0.59
C ASP A 70 17.65 -1.38 0.10
N PHE A 71 17.68 -1.42 1.43
CA PHE A 71 16.46 -1.51 2.23
C PHE A 71 16.54 -0.62 3.47
N THR A 72 15.39 -0.30 4.02
CA THR A 72 15.26 0.38 5.31
C THR A 72 14.89 -0.65 6.36
N TRP A 73 15.66 -0.69 7.45
CA TRP A 73 15.40 -1.51 8.62
C TRP A 73 14.90 -0.65 9.77
N LYS A 74 13.80 -1.03 10.39
CA LYS A 74 13.23 -0.34 11.56
C LYS A 74 13.45 -1.15 12.81
N ALA A 75 13.60 -0.47 13.95
CA ALA A 75 13.82 -1.09 15.26
C ALA A 75 12.69 -2.05 15.71
N ASN A 76 11.50 -1.93 15.11
CA ASN A 76 10.39 -2.86 15.35
C ASN A 76 10.48 -4.16 14.55
N GLY A 77 11.61 -4.45 13.94
CA GLY A 77 11.82 -5.68 13.17
C GLY A 77 11.22 -5.67 11.76
N THR A 78 10.80 -4.51 11.22
CA THR A 78 10.26 -4.45 9.87
C THR A 78 11.28 -3.98 8.84
N LEU A 79 11.26 -4.61 7.66
CA LEU A 79 12.07 -4.26 6.50
C LEU A 79 11.16 -3.65 5.43
N SER A 80 11.66 -2.63 4.76
CA SER A 80 11.03 -2.10 3.55
C SER A 80 12.07 -1.75 2.50
N ALA A 81 11.80 -2.10 1.26
CA ALA A 81 12.66 -1.79 0.11
C ALA A 81 11.80 -1.44 -1.10
N THR A 82 12.42 -0.77 -2.06
CA THR A 82 11.83 -0.54 -3.39
C THR A 82 12.75 -1.16 -4.42
N LEU A 83 12.25 -2.14 -5.17
CA LEU A 83 12.99 -2.76 -6.25
C LEU A 83 13.16 -1.79 -7.42
N PRO A 84 14.25 -1.89 -8.18
CA PRO A 84 14.40 -1.15 -9.43
C PRO A 84 13.31 -1.55 -10.44
N ALA A 85 13.16 -0.77 -11.51
CA ALA A 85 12.27 -1.12 -12.60
C ALA A 85 12.65 -2.48 -13.18
N LEU A 86 11.71 -3.42 -13.18
CA LEU A 86 11.91 -4.78 -13.67
C LEU A 86 11.51 -4.84 -15.15
N GLY A 87 12.31 -5.52 -15.96
CA GLY A 87 11.92 -5.88 -17.32
C GLY A 87 10.80 -6.93 -17.35
N THR A 88 10.44 -7.43 -18.53
CA THR A 88 9.37 -8.42 -18.73
C THR A 88 9.77 -9.84 -18.31
N SER A 89 11.01 -10.07 -17.91
CA SER A 89 11.52 -11.38 -17.48
C SER A 89 11.09 -11.73 -16.05
N SER A 90 11.22 -13.00 -15.72
CA SER A 90 11.06 -13.48 -14.34
C SER A 90 12.29 -13.10 -13.52
N HIS A 91 12.08 -12.60 -12.32
CA HIS A 91 13.12 -12.15 -11.40
C HIS A 91 12.97 -12.86 -10.05
N GLN A 92 14.09 -13.11 -9.37
CA GLN A 92 14.07 -13.70 -8.04
C GLN A 92 14.45 -12.67 -6.98
N VAL A 93 13.54 -12.41 -6.04
CA VAL A 93 13.84 -11.66 -4.82
C VAL A 93 14.15 -12.63 -3.72
N SER A 94 15.29 -12.46 -3.06
CA SER A 94 15.71 -13.32 -1.96
C SER A 94 16.05 -12.50 -0.73
N LEU A 95 15.48 -12.88 0.41
CA LEU A 95 15.78 -12.36 1.73
C LEU A 95 16.53 -13.43 2.50
N THR A 96 17.69 -13.08 3.01
CA THR A 96 18.50 -13.94 3.89
C THR A 96 18.72 -13.21 5.20
N VAL A 97 18.51 -13.90 6.30
CA VAL A 97 18.70 -13.37 7.66
C VAL A 97 19.59 -14.34 8.42
N SER A 98 20.59 -13.83 9.11
CA SER A 98 21.42 -14.59 10.05
C SER A 98 21.20 -14.05 11.46
N ASP A 99 21.06 -14.93 12.45
CA ASP A 99 21.08 -14.54 13.85
C ASP A 99 22.50 -14.32 14.39
N ALA A 100 22.60 -13.98 15.65
CA ALA A 100 23.86 -13.80 16.34
C ALA A 100 24.66 -15.12 16.54
N CYS A 101 23.96 -16.26 16.47
CA CYS A 101 24.53 -17.60 16.60
C CYS A 101 24.97 -18.20 15.25
N GLY A 102 24.71 -17.52 14.14
CA GLY A 102 25.07 -17.95 12.79
C GLY A 102 24.04 -18.83 12.11
N ASN A 103 22.84 -19.02 12.70
CA ASN A 103 21.77 -19.75 12.04
C ASN A 103 21.19 -18.89 10.90
N LEU A 104 20.91 -19.52 9.76
CA LEU A 104 20.49 -18.84 8.55
C LEU A 104 19.07 -19.20 8.18
N ALA A 105 18.26 -18.18 7.94
CA ALA A 105 16.97 -18.33 7.28
C ALA A 105 16.99 -17.65 5.91
N ARG A 106 16.40 -18.29 4.92
CA ARG A 106 16.24 -17.75 3.57
C ARG A 106 14.83 -17.93 3.07
N LYS A 107 14.30 -16.85 2.48
CA LYS A 107 13.05 -16.88 1.74
C LYS A 107 13.26 -16.28 0.36
N SER A 108 12.74 -16.93 -0.67
CA SER A 108 12.82 -16.41 -2.03
C SER A 108 11.42 -16.41 -2.66
N VAL A 109 11.15 -15.37 -3.43
CA VAL A 109 9.91 -15.20 -4.19
C VAL A 109 10.30 -14.89 -5.64
N THR A 110 9.72 -15.64 -6.56
CA THR A 110 9.83 -15.33 -7.98
C THR A 110 8.77 -14.31 -8.33
N ILE A 111 9.19 -13.18 -8.88
CA ILE A 111 8.30 -12.14 -9.41
C ILE A 111 8.51 -12.10 -10.92
N SER A 112 7.41 -12.00 -11.66
CA SER A 112 7.51 -11.61 -13.05
C SER A 112 7.72 -10.12 -13.09
N GLY A 113 8.78 -9.66 -13.72
CA GLY A 113 8.94 -8.27 -14.08
C GLY A 113 7.67 -7.85 -14.80
N THR A 114 7.22 -6.63 -14.60
CA THR A 114 5.90 -6.15 -14.99
C THR A 114 5.41 -6.85 -16.24
N ALA A 115 4.48 -7.77 -16.08
CA ALA A 115 3.64 -8.19 -17.18
C ALA A 115 3.28 -6.93 -17.94
N ALA A 116 3.43 -6.95 -19.26
CA ALA A 116 3.02 -5.84 -20.12
C ALA A 116 1.73 -5.30 -19.52
N THR A 117 1.79 -4.04 -19.07
CA THR A 117 0.70 -3.41 -18.32
C THR A 117 -0.58 -3.79 -19.05
N ARG A 118 -1.56 -4.40 -18.37
CA ARG A 118 -2.84 -4.80 -19.01
C ARG A 118 -3.51 -3.63 -19.71
N PHE A 119 -2.99 -2.44 -19.45
CA PHE A 119 -3.41 -1.17 -20.02
C PHE A 119 -2.33 -0.62 -20.96
N ALA A 120 -2.69 -0.42 -22.21
CA ALA A 120 -1.75 -0.01 -23.25
C ALA A 120 -1.10 1.38 -23.00
N ASP A 121 -1.80 2.23 -22.26
CA ASP A 121 -1.38 3.59 -21.91
C ASP A 121 -0.59 3.71 -20.60
N MET A 122 -0.35 2.57 -19.92
CA MET A 122 0.39 2.57 -18.65
C MET A 122 1.89 2.27 -18.83
N GLN A 123 2.33 2.01 -20.04
CA GLN A 123 3.74 1.79 -20.33
C GLN A 123 4.55 3.05 -19.98
N ASN A 124 5.52 2.90 -19.07
CA ASN A 124 6.34 3.99 -18.53
C ASN A 124 5.58 5.05 -17.72
N HIS A 125 4.32 4.82 -17.37
CA HIS A 125 3.59 5.72 -16.48
C HIS A 125 3.93 5.42 -15.02
N TRP A 126 4.14 6.46 -14.20
CA TRP A 126 4.54 6.34 -12.78
C TRP A 126 3.59 5.48 -11.94
N ALA A 127 2.31 5.43 -12.33
CA ALA A 127 1.29 4.67 -11.60
C ALA A 127 1.16 3.20 -12.04
N SER A 128 1.97 2.74 -13.01
CA SER A 128 1.88 1.36 -13.53
C SER A 128 2.05 0.31 -12.44
N THR A 129 2.91 0.57 -11.46
CA THR A 129 3.15 -0.32 -10.31
C THR A 129 1.94 -0.50 -9.40
N TYR A 130 1.05 0.48 -9.37
CA TYR A 130 -0.18 0.45 -8.56
C TYR A 130 -1.35 -0.19 -9.31
N THR A 131 -1.43 0.04 -10.63
CA THR A 131 -2.60 -0.34 -11.43
C THR A 131 -2.65 -1.84 -11.73
N THR A 132 -1.51 -2.48 -11.98
CA THR A 132 -1.50 -3.92 -12.29
C THR A 132 -2.05 -4.76 -11.14
N PRO A 133 -1.57 -4.66 -9.89
CA PRO A 133 -2.12 -5.43 -8.78
C PRO A 133 -3.60 -5.16 -8.49
N LEU A 134 -4.02 -3.90 -8.60
CA LEU A 134 -5.42 -3.52 -8.40
C LEU A 134 -6.33 -4.09 -9.49
N ASN A 135 -5.84 -4.14 -10.75
CA ASN A 135 -6.58 -4.76 -11.84
C ASN A 135 -6.67 -6.28 -11.68
N ASP A 136 -5.60 -6.94 -11.24
CA ASP A 136 -5.59 -8.38 -10.99
C ASP A 136 -6.58 -8.81 -9.92
N LYS A 137 -6.91 -7.91 -9.01
CA LYS A 137 -7.95 -8.09 -7.98
C LYS A 137 -9.35 -7.62 -8.40
N GLY A 138 -9.50 -7.13 -9.63
CA GLY A 138 -10.78 -6.60 -10.10
C GLY A 138 -11.21 -5.27 -9.48
N ILE A 139 -10.30 -4.59 -8.76
CA ILE A 139 -10.59 -3.31 -8.09
C ILE A 139 -10.72 -2.19 -9.11
N ILE A 140 -9.85 -2.20 -10.12
CA ILE A 140 -9.88 -1.23 -11.22
C ILE A 140 -10.02 -1.93 -12.56
N SER A 141 -10.61 -1.23 -13.52
CA SER A 141 -10.74 -1.66 -14.90
C SER A 141 -10.34 -0.54 -15.85
N GLY A 142 -10.13 -0.88 -17.11
CA GLY A 142 -9.86 0.08 -18.19
C GLY A 142 -11.01 0.14 -19.19
N VAL A 143 -10.86 1.05 -20.14
CA VAL A 143 -11.75 1.20 -21.29
C VAL A 143 -11.12 0.54 -22.50
N THR A 144 -11.84 -0.41 -23.11
CA THR A 144 -11.38 -1.08 -24.31
C THR A 144 -11.89 -0.36 -25.56
N ALA A 145 -10.98 0.09 -26.39
CA ALA A 145 -11.26 0.71 -27.68
C ALA A 145 -10.22 0.26 -28.71
N ASN A 146 -10.66 -0.06 -29.92
CA ASN A 146 -9.78 -0.49 -31.03
C ASN A 146 -8.84 -1.66 -30.64
N GLY A 147 -9.33 -2.63 -29.88
CA GLY A 147 -8.58 -3.80 -29.45
C GLY A 147 -7.52 -3.53 -28.36
N LYS A 148 -7.47 -2.33 -27.82
CA LYS A 148 -6.58 -1.95 -26.73
C LYS A 148 -7.39 -1.56 -25.50
N THR A 149 -6.96 -2.00 -24.32
CA THR A 149 -7.53 -1.58 -23.04
C THR A 149 -6.62 -0.50 -22.46
N ASN A 150 -7.19 0.67 -22.20
CA ASN A 150 -6.51 1.83 -21.62
C ASN A 150 -7.04 2.09 -20.20
N PHE A 151 -6.17 2.47 -19.29
CA PHE A 151 -6.54 2.87 -17.93
C PHE A 151 -6.97 4.34 -17.86
N LEU A 152 -6.48 5.18 -18.76
CA LEU A 152 -6.68 6.63 -18.80
C LEU A 152 -6.15 7.30 -17.51
N PRO A 153 -4.85 7.15 -17.17
CA PRO A 153 -4.30 7.51 -15.87
C PRO A 153 -4.49 8.98 -15.49
N ASP A 154 -4.34 9.89 -16.45
CA ASP A 154 -4.40 11.34 -16.24
C ASP A 154 -5.83 11.91 -16.31
N GLN A 155 -6.81 11.07 -16.68
CA GLN A 155 -8.20 11.48 -16.71
C GLN A 155 -8.70 11.79 -15.29
N LYS A 156 -9.41 12.91 -15.14
CA LYS A 156 -10.12 13.23 -13.91
C LYS A 156 -11.22 12.19 -13.70
N ILE A 157 -11.25 11.59 -12.50
CA ILE A 157 -12.23 10.57 -12.18
C ILE A 157 -13.54 11.21 -11.73
N THR A 158 -14.67 10.64 -12.14
CA THR A 158 -15.98 11.03 -11.64
C THR A 158 -16.22 10.50 -10.23
N ARG A 159 -17.16 11.11 -9.50
CA ARG A 159 -17.54 10.62 -8.16
C ARG A 159 -18.18 9.24 -8.23
N GLY A 160 -18.88 8.91 -9.32
CA GLY A 160 -19.46 7.59 -9.57
C GLY A 160 -18.38 6.54 -9.80
N ASP A 161 -17.45 6.79 -10.73
CA ASP A 161 -16.32 5.87 -10.98
C ASP A 161 -15.42 5.70 -9.72
N PHE A 162 -15.23 6.78 -8.96
CA PHE A 162 -14.50 6.70 -7.68
C PHE A 162 -15.24 5.81 -6.68
N ALA A 163 -16.58 5.93 -6.60
CA ALA A 163 -17.39 5.07 -5.75
C ALA A 163 -17.28 3.60 -6.19
N LEU A 164 -17.29 3.33 -7.49
CA LEU A 164 -17.11 1.97 -8.03
C LEU A 164 -15.74 1.37 -7.67
N MET A 165 -14.67 2.12 -7.89
CA MET A 165 -13.32 1.66 -7.52
C MET A 165 -13.21 1.40 -6.00
N THR A 166 -13.80 2.27 -5.18
CA THR A 166 -13.78 2.15 -3.71
C THR A 166 -14.61 0.95 -3.24
N ALA A 167 -15.79 0.74 -3.78
CA ALA A 167 -16.65 -0.39 -3.44
C ALA A 167 -16.02 -1.74 -3.82
N ASN A 168 -15.38 -1.81 -4.99
CA ASN A 168 -14.61 -2.98 -5.41
C ASN A 168 -13.39 -3.22 -4.49
N TRP A 169 -12.72 -2.15 -4.07
CA TRP A 169 -11.59 -2.24 -3.13
C TRP A 169 -12.01 -2.80 -1.77
N LEU A 170 -13.20 -2.42 -1.29
CA LEU A 170 -13.82 -2.97 -0.09
C LEU A 170 -14.31 -4.42 -0.27
N GLY A 171 -14.33 -4.94 -1.49
CA GLY A 171 -14.86 -6.28 -1.79
C GLY A 171 -16.37 -6.40 -1.60
N LEU A 172 -17.14 -5.30 -1.76
CA LEU A 172 -18.58 -5.30 -1.57
C LEU A 172 -19.28 -6.05 -2.70
N ASP A 173 -20.21 -6.93 -2.34
CA ASP A 173 -21.13 -7.54 -3.32
C ASP A 173 -22.21 -6.53 -3.72
N LEU A 174 -21.97 -5.83 -4.82
CA LEU A 174 -22.83 -4.73 -5.30
C LEU A 174 -24.26 -5.17 -5.61
N SER A 175 -24.51 -6.46 -5.86
CA SER A 175 -25.84 -6.97 -6.13
C SER A 175 -26.79 -6.84 -4.93
N ARG A 176 -26.25 -6.91 -3.72
CA ARG A 176 -26.99 -6.77 -2.47
C ARG A 176 -27.58 -5.38 -2.26
N TYR A 177 -27.01 -4.37 -2.92
CA TYR A 177 -27.41 -2.98 -2.75
C TYR A 177 -28.37 -2.48 -3.85
N ALA A 178 -28.73 -3.33 -4.80
CA ALA A 178 -29.61 -2.95 -5.92
C ALA A 178 -30.94 -2.32 -5.45
N GLY A 179 -31.50 -2.83 -4.35
CA GLY A 179 -32.76 -2.35 -3.76
C GLY A 179 -32.63 -1.11 -2.85
N VAL A 180 -31.41 -0.59 -2.62
CA VAL A 180 -31.23 0.58 -1.75
C VAL A 180 -31.80 1.83 -2.41
N SER A 181 -32.63 2.56 -1.66
CA SER A 181 -33.16 3.88 -2.07
C SER A 181 -32.17 4.98 -1.69
N LEU A 182 -31.87 5.86 -2.64
CA LEU A 182 -30.95 6.98 -2.42
C LEU A 182 -31.74 8.27 -2.13
N PRO A 183 -31.32 9.08 -1.15
CA PRO A 183 -31.98 10.35 -0.83
C PRO A 183 -31.55 11.49 -1.77
N TYR A 184 -30.86 11.20 -2.86
CA TYR A 184 -30.26 12.18 -3.75
C TYR A 184 -31.26 12.67 -4.80
N ALA A 185 -31.40 13.98 -4.91
CA ALA A 185 -32.30 14.60 -5.92
C ALA A 185 -31.87 14.25 -7.36
N ASP A 186 -30.61 13.92 -7.57
CA ASP A 186 -30.04 13.54 -8.86
C ASP A 186 -29.84 12.02 -9.02
N ALA A 187 -30.47 11.20 -8.17
CA ALA A 187 -30.30 9.75 -8.19
C ALA A 187 -30.60 9.13 -9.57
N ALA A 188 -31.60 9.61 -10.26
CA ALA A 188 -31.99 9.13 -11.60
C ALA A 188 -30.92 9.42 -12.69
N SER A 189 -30.01 10.34 -12.44
CA SER A 189 -28.93 10.70 -13.37
C SER A 189 -27.63 9.92 -13.16
N ILE A 190 -27.54 9.10 -12.11
CA ILE A 190 -26.37 8.26 -11.83
C ILE A 190 -26.18 7.26 -12.97
N PRO A 191 -24.97 7.14 -13.55
CA PRO A 191 -24.69 6.13 -14.55
C PRO A 191 -25.03 4.72 -14.04
N LYS A 192 -25.61 3.89 -14.89
CA LYS A 192 -26.04 2.53 -14.48
C LYS A 192 -24.92 1.64 -13.94
N TRP A 193 -23.71 1.83 -14.47
CA TRP A 193 -22.53 1.07 -14.01
C TRP A 193 -22.05 1.49 -12.63
N ASP A 194 -22.34 2.73 -12.19
CA ASP A 194 -21.96 3.26 -10.88
C ASP A 194 -23.08 3.12 -9.85
N GLU A 195 -24.32 2.92 -10.28
CA GLU A 195 -25.51 3.04 -9.43
C GLU A 195 -25.41 2.16 -8.16
N ASN A 196 -25.10 0.88 -8.33
CA ASN A 196 -25.01 -0.03 -7.20
C ASN A 196 -23.81 0.27 -6.28
N ALA A 197 -22.72 0.80 -6.82
CA ALA A 197 -21.58 1.22 -6.01
C ALA A 197 -21.92 2.46 -5.17
N VAL A 198 -22.59 3.44 -5.75
CA VAL A 198 -23.07 4.63 -5.02
C VAL A 198 -24.07 4.21 -3.93
N LYS A 199 -24.99 3.29 -4.23
CA LYS A 199 -25.94 2.72 -3.26
C LYS A 199 -25.23 2.00 -2.13
N ALA A 200 -24.21 1.20 -2.45
CA ALA A 200 -23.42 0.48 -1.46
C ALA A 200 -22.69 1.43 -0.52
N LEU A 201 -21.93 2.38 -1.06
CA LEU A 201 -21.20 3.33 -0.22
C LEU A 201 -22.12 4.26 0.58
N TYR A 202 -23.33 4.55 0.08
CA TYR A 202 -24.34 5.26 0.85
C TYR A 202 -24.86 4.42 2.02
N ALA A 203 -25.25 3.17 1.77
CA ALA A 203 -25.77 2.26 2.79
C ALA A 203 -24.74 1.99 3.90
N GLU A 204 -23.44 1.89 3.53
CA GLU A 204 -22.34 1.74 4.48
C GLU A 204 -21.95 3.07 5.18
N GLY A 205 -22.65 4.18 4.94
CA GLY A 205 -22.37 5.48 5.55
C GLY A 205 -21.08 6.18 5.05
N ILE A 206 -20.45 5.63 4.02
CA ILE A 206 -19.16 6.09 3.49
C ILE A 206 -19.36 7.30 2.58
N MET A 207 -20.34 7.26 1.68
CA MET A 207 -20.68 8.35 0.75
C MET A 207 -22.02 9.00 1.13
N GLN A 208 -21.97 10.26 1.59
CA GLN A 208 -23.15 10.95 2.16
C GLN A 208 -23.77 12.00 1.22
N GLY A 209 -23.21 12.19 0.00
CA GLY A 209 -23.61 13.25 -0.90
C GLY A 209 -23.18 14.65 -0.46
N SER A 210 -23.61 15.64 -1.18
CA SER A 210 -23.35 17.05 -0.90
C SER A 210 -24.64 17.89 -1.02
N LYS A 211 -24.76 18.92 -0.16
CA LYS A 211 -25.88 19.85 -0.25
C LYS A 211 -25.68 20.82 -1.41
N ALA A 212 -26.69 20.94 -2.27
CA ALA A 212 -26.75 21.95 -3.31
C ALA A 212 -27.28 23.29 -2.76
N GLY A 213 -27.16 24.36 -3.56
CA GLY A 213 -27.64 25.69 -3.18
C GLY A 213 -29.13 25.78 -2.93
N ASP A 214 -29.93 24.86 -3.50
CA ASP A 214 -31.36 24.71 -3.27
C ASP A 214 -31.71 23.89 -2.01
N GLY A 215 -30.70 23.48 -1.25
CA GLY A 215 -30.83 22.66 -0.04
C GLY A 215 -30.99 21.17 -0.31
N SER A 216 -31.15 20.74 -1.56
CA SER A 216 -31.27 19.31 -1.91
C SER A 216 -29.93 18.57 -1.70
N LEU A 217 -30.02 17.29 -1.35
CA LEU A 217 -28.86 16.41 -1.28
C LEU A 217 -28.61 15.79 -2.65
N ARG A 218 -27.37 15.78 -3.12
CA ARG A 218 -26.98 15.24 -4.43
C ARG A 218 -25.80 14.30 -4.35
N ALA A 219 -25.80 13.28 -5.20
CA ALA A 219 -24.68 12.39 -5.40
C ALA A 219 -23.57 13.05 -6.24
N ASN A 220 -23.96 13.86 -7.23
CA ASN A 220 -23.07 14.46 -8.23
C ASN A 220 -22.18 13.40 -8.92
N ALA A 221 -22.74 12.23 -9.23
CA ALA A 221 -21.97 11.05 -9.67
C ALA A 221 -21.19 11.29 -10.98
N LYS A 222 -21.69 12.20 -11.84
CA LYS A 222 -21.04 12.55 -13.12
C LYS A 222 -19.94 13.62 -12.99
N ASP A 223 -19.90 14.33 -11.88
CA ASP A 223 -18.93 15.39 -11.66
C ASP A 223 -17.58 14.81 -11.25
N SER A 224 -16.49 15.48 -11.60
CA SER A 224 -15.16 15.11 -11.13
C SER A 224 -15.09 15.26 -9.62
N ILE A 225 -14.55 14.24 -8.92
CA ILE A 225 -14.35 14.31 -7.48
C ILE A 225 -13.11 15.14 -7.13
N THR A 226 -13.23 15.97 -6.10
CA THR A 226 -12.07 16.72 -5.57
C THR A 226 -11.22 15.85 -4.65
N ARG A 227 -9.96 16.25 -4.45
CA ARG A 227 -9.05 15.54 -3.53
C ARG A 227 -9.58 15.52 -2.11
N ALA A 228 -10.14 16.62 -1.62
CA ALA A 228 -10.74 16.67 -0.28
C ALA A 228 -11.91 15.70 -0.14
N GLU A 229 -12.78 15.60 -1.14
CA GLU A 229 -13.89 14.65 -1.14
C GLU A 229 -13.41 13.20 -1.20
N ALA A 230 -12.46 12.89 -2.09
CA ALA A 230 -11.87 11.56 -2.19
C ALA A 230 -11.21 11.13 -0.87
N MET A 231 -10.39 12.01 -0.28
CA MET A 231 -9.76 11.77 1.01
C MET A 231 -10.77 11.58 2.14
N THR A 232 -11.88 12.32 2.13
CA THR A 232 -12.94 12.16 3.13
C THR A 232 -13.63 10.81 3.01
N ILE A 233 -13.95 10.38 1.81
CA ILE A 233 -14.57 9.06 1.56
C ILE A 233 -13.62 7.95 2.01
N LEU A 234 -12.34 7.99 1.63
CA LEU A 234 -11.35 7.01 2.07
C LEU A 234 -11.11 7.05 3.58
N GLY A 235 -11.08 8.24 4.18
CA GLY A 235 -10.89 8.40 5.62
C GLY A 235 -12.05 7.84 6.46
N ARG A 236 -13.28 7.87 5.94
CA ARG A 236 -14.46 7.27 6.62
C ARG A 236 -14.43 5.75 6.69
N ILE A 237 -13.67 5.10 5.81
CA ILE A 237 -13.49 3.65 5.80
C ILE A 237 -12.56 3.21 6.93
N LEU A 238 -11.67 4.10 7.38
CA LEU A 238 -10.70 3.79 8.42
C LEU A 238 -11.36 3.75 9.80
N PRO A 239 -10.92 2.84 10.68
CA PRO A 239 -11.35 2.84 12.08
C PRO A 239 -11.10 4.19 12.74
N GLN A 240 -11.92 4.54 13.73
CA GLN A 240 -11.72 5.75 14.53
C GLN A 240 -10.44 5.66 15.38
N GLY A 241 -9.81 6.80 15.64
CA GLY A 241 -8.67 6.90 16.55
C GLY A 241 -7.29 6.77 15.91
N TYR A 242 -7.19 6.77 14.59
CA TYR A 242 -5.89 6.87 13.94
C TYR A 242 -5.19 8.19 14.28
N PRO A 243 -3.85 8.18 14.45
CA PRO A 243 -3.07 9.40 14.60
C PRO A 243 -3.28 10.35 13.41
N GLN A 244 -3.17 11.64 13.68
CA GLN A 244 -3.32 12.69 12.69
C GLN A 244 -2.02 13.47 12.54
N ALA A 245 -1.53 13.61 11.30
CA ALA A 245 -0.38 14.45 11.02
C ALA A 245 -0.73 15.94 11.15
N SER A 246 0.24 16.75 11.51
CA SER A 246 0.12 18.18 11.33
C SER A 246 0.13 18.56 9.85
N LEU A 247 -0.84 19.35 9.41
CA LEU A 247 -0.91 19.81 8.03
C LEU A 247 -0.13 21.11 7.79
N THR A 248 0.49 21.69 8.82
CA THR A 248 1.19 23.00 8.72
C THR A 248 2.38 23.01 7.76
N GLY A 249 2.91 21.83 7.41
CA GLY A 249 3.97 21.69 6.40
C GLY A 249 3.49 21.90 4.94
N PHE A 250 2.18 21.99 4.72
CA PHE A 250 1.63 22.23 3.38
C PHE A 250 1.21 23.70 3.24
N SER A 251 1.68 24.35 2.18
CA SER A 251 1.45 25.79 1.97
C SER A 251 -0.03 26.15 1.75
N ASP A 252 -0.85 25.18 1.40
CA ASP A 252 -2.29 25.31 1.17
C ASP A 252 -3.16 24.62 2.24
N ALA A 253 -2.60 24.30 3.40
CA ALA A 253 -3.32 23.66 4.50
C ALA A 253 -4.60 24.43 4.91
N ALA A 254 -4.59 25.77 4.82
CA ALA A 254 -5.76 26.60 5.09
C ALA A 254 -6.90 26.41 4.10
N SER A 255 -6.61 25.87 2.91
CA SER A 255 -7.62 25.57 1.88
C SER A 255 -8.30 24.22 2.09
N VAL A 256 -7.85 23.41 3.05
CA VAL A 256 -8.50 22.14 3.39
C VAL A 256 -9.82 22.43 4.09
N PRO A 257 -10.96 22.00 3.53
CA PRO A 257 -12.27 22.24 4.15
C PRO A 257 -12.33 21.64 5.56
N SER A 258 -13.00 22.31 6.48
CA SER A 258 -13.12 21.87 7.88
C SER A 258 -13.70 20.44 8.00
N TRP A 259 -14.67 20.10 7.16
CA TRP A 259 -15.31 18.78 7.14
C TRP A 259 -14.40 17.65 6.67
N SER A 260 -13.29 17.95 5.99
CA SER A 260 -12.33 16.94 5.50
C SER A 260 -11.03 16.90 6.30
N LYS A 261 -10.79 17.89 7.17
CA LYS A 261 -9.49 18.14 7.79
C LYS A 261 -8.92 16.93 8.54
N ASP A 262 -9.73 16.30 9.37
CA ASP A 262 -9.29 15.16 10.17
C ASP A 262 -8.98 13.94 9.30
N TYR A 263 -9.79 13.68 8.28
CA TYR A 263 -9.55 12.60 7.31
C TYR A 263 -8.28 12.83 6.50
N VAL A 264 -8.06 14.07 6.05
CA VAL A 264 -6.82 14.45 5.34
C VAL A 264 -5.61 14.24 6.23
N ALA A 265 -5.66 14.71 7.49
CA ALA A 265 -4.58 14.56 8.46
C ALA A 265 -4.25 13.08 8.73
N THR A 266 -5.26 12.23 8.87
CA THR A 266 -5.09 10.78 9.02
C THR A 266 -4.42 10.16 7.80
N LEU A 267 -4.89 10.47 6.57
CA LEU A 267 -4.31 9.91 5.36
C LEU A 267 -2.89 10.40 5.08
N VAL A 268 -2.55 11.62 5.52
CA VAL A 268 -1.17 12.14 5.49
C VAL A 268 -0.29 11.36 6.47
N GLU A 269 -0.77 11.10 7.69
CA GLU A 269 -0.03 10.31 8.69
C GLU A 269 0.25 8.89 8.17
N LEU A 270 -0.75 8.26 7.57
CA LEU A 270 -0.64 6.93 6.97
C LEU A 270 0.18 6.89 5.66
N LYS A 271 0.71 8.05 5.19
CA LYS A 271 1.47 8.18 3.95
C LYS A 271 0.68 7.82 2.68
N VAL A 272 -0.63 7.74 2.78
CA VAL A 272 -1.53 7.55 1.61
C VAL A 272 -1.51 8.79 0.71
N VAL A 273 -1.42 9.96 1.33
CA VAL A 273 -1.31 11.26 0.66
C VAL A 273 -0.09 12.00 1.17
N GLY A 274 0.80 12.40 0.28
CA GLY A 274 2.02 13.16 0.63
C GLY A 274 2.04 14.57 0.04
N GLY A 275 1.01 14.95 -0.70
CA GLY A 275 1.00 16.21 -1.44
C GLY A 275 1.94 16.20 -2.65
N SER A 276 2.00 17.34 -3.32
CA SER A 276 2.92 17.59 -4.43
C SER A 276 3.45 19.02 -4.32
N ASN A 277 4.76 19.21 -4.43
CA ASN A 277 5.41 20.52 -4.30
C ASN A 277 4.98 21.28 -3.04
N GLY A 278 4.87 20.57 -1.90
CA GLY A 278 4.45 21.16 -0.64
C GLY A 278 2.97 21.59 -0.57
N LYS A 279 2.11 21.05 -1.45
CA LYS A 279 0.67 21.35 -1.49
C LYS A 279 -0.16 20.08 -1.47
N LEU A 280 -1.29 20.11 -0.76
CA LEU A 280 -2.31 19.06 -0.74
C LEU A 280 -3.28 19.16 -1.92
N ALA A 281 -3.48 20.37 -2.44
CA ALA A 281 -4.41 20.72 -3.50
C ALA A 281 -5.85 20.19 -3.25
N PRO A 282 -6.49 20.51 -2.11
CA PRO A 282 -7.75 19.88 -1.69
C PRO A 282 -8.90 20.10 -2.67
N ASN A 283 -8.93 21.23 -3.34
CA ASN A 283 -9.99 21.61 -4.29
C ASN A 283 -9.73 21.15 -5.73
N ALA A 284 -8.55 20.58 -6.02
CA ALA A 284 -8.26 20.05 -7.34
C ALA A 284 -8.97 18.70 -7.53
N SER A 285 -9.43 18.43 -8.76
CA SER A 285 -9.94 17.11 -9.12
C SER A 285 -8.82 16.09 -9.16
N VAL A 286 -9.05 14.89 -8.62
CA VAL A 286 -8.08 13.79 -8.66
C VAL A 286 -8.12 13.05 -10.00
N THR A 287 -6.97 12.49 -10.39
CA THR A 287 -6.87 11.61 -11.55
C THR A 287 -7.11 10.15 -11.17
N ARG A 288 -7.41 9.32 -12.16
CA ARG A 288 -7.54 7.87 -11.97
C ARG A 288 -6.26 7.24 -11.42
N ALA A 289 -5.08 7.71 -11.88
CA ALA A 289 -3.79 7.27 -11.37
C ALA A 289 -3.55 7.63 -9.90
N GLU A 290 -3.93 8.84 -9.50
CA GLU A 290 -3.83 9.26 -8.10
C GLU A 290 -4.72 8.41 -7.18
N VAL A 291 -5.95 8.10 -7.62
CA VAL A 291 -6.85 7.21 -6.88
C VAL A 291 -6.30 5.80 -6.78
N ALA A 292 -5.78 5.24 -7.87
CA ALA A 292 -5.16 3.92 -7.85
C ALA A 292 -4.00 3.86 -6.83
N LYS A 293 -3.15 4.90 -6.78
CA LYS A 293 -2.10 4.99 -5.76
C LYS A 293 -2.68 5.03 -4.33
N MET A 294 -3.71 5.84 -4.08
CA MET A 294 -4.33 5.93 -2.75
C MET A 294 -4.89 4.58 -2.30
N LEU A 295 -5.66 3.91 -3.15
CA LEU A 295 -6.25 2.60 -2.86
C LEU A 295 -5.18 1.52 -2.65
N PHE A 296 -4.12 1.52 -3.47
CA PHE A 296 -3.01 0.59 -3.31
C PHE A 296 -2.25 0.80 -1.99
N THR A 297 -2.06 2.05 -1.58
CA THR A 297 -1.33 2.38 -0.34
C THR A 297 -2.15 2.03 0.91
N LEU A 298 -3.47 2.07 0.82
CA LEU A 298 -4.40 1.66 1.88
C LEU A 298 -4.59 0.14 1.96
N TRP A 299 -4.14 -0.58 0.97
CA TRP A 299 -4.31 -2.04 0.88
C TRP A 299 -3.21 -2.76 1.65
#